data_53becbee67d93bea64f3550b338b2867
#
_entry.id   53becbee67d93bea64f3550b338b2867
#
_cell.length_a   1.000
_cell.length_b   1.000
_cell.length_c   1.000
_cell.angle_alpha   90.00
_cell.angle_beta   90.00
_cell.angle_gamma   90.00
#
_symmetry.space_group_name_H-M   'P 1'
#
loop_
_entity.id
_entity.type
_entity.pdbx_description
1 polymer ?
#
loop_
_entity_poly.entity_id
_entity_poly.type
_entity_poly.pdbx_seq_one_letter_code
_entity_poly.pdbx_strand_id
1 'polypeptide(L)'
;GSRSMRMLEDSEFKFKIPRYADLLMDTYICVTLPHIWSPIYPPQEREHVWAPYEFKWVENLGVEMIKEIEISVGGQILQKISGSYMKCLVERDFNTDKKNLFNKMTGNIPEINDPANSGGRVNMYPTAYFSESQNGAEPSIKGQRLYIPILAWFSMNSKMAFPLVSLQYNELHVEITLRPVNELFVIRDIEKVGTDIRPTRGAPIGNYIQPNFNNQLHQFYRFIQPPPNPTTDPNSTLYTSLRDIIQPDYYIQQRNNWAADIHAIATYAFLSDEEVKAFALQPQNYLIKEVYQTEYKNVVGTQKVKLETGGMVSNWMWY
;
A
#
# COMPACT_ATOMS: atom_id res chain seq x y z
N GLY A 1 -10.79 -13.96 -11.68
CA GLY A 1 -9.84 -13.22 -12.51
C GLY A 1 -8.79 -12.59 -11.63
N SER A 2 -7.56 -12.52 -12.09
CA SER A 2 -6.46 -11.86 -11.37
C SER A 2 -6.82 -10.39 -11.14
N ARG A 3 -6.93 -10.00 -9.89
CA ARG A 3 -7.19 -8.61 -9.50
C ARG A 3 -5.87 -7.87 -9.45
N SER A 4 -5.56 -7.17 -10.54
CA SER A 4 -4.31 -6.42 -10.71
C SER A 4 -4.50 -4.96 -10.37
N MET A 5 -3.47 -4.37 -9.77
CA MET A 5 -3.37 -2.93 -9.53
C MET A 5 -3.02 -2.19 -10.82
N ARG A 6 -3.66 -1.04 -11.05
CA ARG A 6 -3.33 -0.15 -12.17
C ARG A 6 -2.16 0.75 -11.82
N MET A 7 -1.31 1.02 -12.81
CA MET A 7 -0.07 1.78 -12.57
C MET A 7 -0.29 3.28 -12.43
N LEU A 8 -1.18 3.87 -13.22
CA LEU A 8 -1.39 5.33 -13.34
C LEU A 8 -2.82 5.77 -13.03
N GLU A 9 -3.71 4.84 -12.78
CA GLU A 9 -5.12 5.11 -12.51
C GLU A 9 -5.56 4.39 -11.24
N ASP A 10 -6.62 4.87 -10.62
CA ASP A 10 -7.25 4.21 -9.49
C ASP A 10 -7.73 2.80 -9.88
N SER A 11 -7.67 1.89 -8.92
CA SER A 11 -8.15 0.52 -9.07
C SER A 11 -9.36 0.31 -8.17
N GLU A 12 -10.48 -0.13 -8.76
CA GLU A 12 -11.73 -0.34 -8.03
C GLU A 12 -12.01 -1.83 -7.86
N PHE A 13 -12.38 -2.20 -6.64
CA PHE A 13 -12.71 -3.58 -6.28
C PHE A 13 -14.02 -3.60 -5.49
N LYS A 14 -14.97 -4.38 -5.98
CA LYS A 14 -16.27 -4.57 -5.34
C LYS A 14 -16.35 -5.97 -4.74
N PHE A 15 -16.64 -6.03 -3.44
CA PHE A 15 -16.83 -7.26 -2.68
C PHE A 15 -18.29 -7.37 -2.25
N LYS A 16 -18.96 -8.42 -2.69
CA LYS A 16 -20.22 -8.85 -2.11
C LYS A 16 -19.91 -9.65 -0.85
N ILE A 17 -20.44 -9.23 0.28
CA ILE A 17 -20.29 -9.94 1.56
C ILE A 17 -21.32 -11.07 1.62
N PRO A 18 -20.88 -12.32 1.64
CA PRO A 18 -21.81 -13.45 1.70
C PRO A 18 -22.43 -13.56 3.09
N ARG A 19 -23.67 -14.05 3.12
CA ARG A 19 -24.43 -14.29 4.36
C ARG A 19 -24.17 -15.69 4.90
N TYR A 20 -22.92 -15.94 5.33
CA TYR A 20 -22.56 -17.25 5.90
C TYR A 20 -23.01 -17.43 7.35
N ALA A 21 -23.20 -16.32 8.08
CA ALA A 21 -23.65 -16.32 9.46
C ALA A 21 -24.54 -15.11 9.73
N ASP A 22 -24.92 -14.91 10.97
CA ASP A 22 -25.94 -13.93 11.38
C ASP A 22 -25.38 -12.53 11.55
N LEU A 23 -24.15 -12.41 12.01
CA LEU A 23 -23.45 -11.15 12.24
C LEU A 23 -22.12 -11.09 11.50
N LEU A 24 -21.80 -9.90 10.98
CA LEU A 24 -20.48 -9.56 10.44
C LEU A 24 -19.75 -8.67 11.45
N MET A 25 -18.48 -9.01 11.70
CA MET A 25 -17.62 -8.32 12.63
C MET A 25 -16.38 -7.76 11.92
N ASP A 26 -15.18 -8.06 12.44
CA ASP A 26 -13.93 -7.58 11.87
C ASP A 26 -13.80 -7.97 10.40
N THR A 27 -13.47 -6.99 9.59
CA THR A 27 -13.27 -7.18 8.15
C THR A 27 -11.95 -6.55 7.73
N TYR A 28 -11.16 -7.30 6.97
CA TYR A 28 -9.84 -6.91 6.51
C TYR A 28 -9.76 -6.98 5.00
N ILE A 29 -9.04 -6.06 4.41
CA ILE A 29 -8.60 -6.16 3.03
C ILE A 29 -7.19 -6.71 3.00
N CYS A 30 -7.01 -7.79 2.28
CA CYS A 30 -5.71 -8.42 2.09
C CYS A 30 -5.11 -7.97 0.77
N VAL A 31 -3.84 -7.58 0.82
CA VAL A 31 -3.05 -7.17 -0.36
C VAL A 31 -1.69 -7.84 -0.25
N THR A 32 -1.26 -8.52 -1.29
CA THR A 32 0.06 -9.16 -1.32
C THR A 32 1.06 -8.25 -2.00
N LEU A 33 2.05 -7.78 -1.24
CA LEU A 33 3.19 -7.03 -1.78
C LEU A 33 4.15 -7.97 -2.50
N PRO A 34 4.68 -7.59 -3.66
CA PRO A 34 5.68 -8.37 -4.37
C PRO A 34 7.04 -8.29 -3.65
N HIS A 35 7.91 -9.24 -3.96
CA HIS A 35 9.33 -9.06 -3.71
C HIS A 35 9.84 -7.90 -4.55
N ILE A 36 10.72 -7.07 -3.98
CA ILE A 36 11.35 -5.96 -4.67
C ILE A 36 12.85 -6.23 -4.83
N TRP A 37 13.34 -6.09 -6.05
CA TRP A 37 14.75 -6.13 -6.40
C TRP A 37 15.17 -4.76 -6.92
N SER A 38 16.05 -4.09 -6.19
CA SER A 38 16.61 -2.80 -6.60
C SER A 38 17.96 -3.02 -7.26
N PRO A 39 18.02 -3.00 -8.60
CA PRO A 39 19.25 -3.24 -9.32
C PRO A 39 20.24 -2.10 -9.14
N ILE A 40 21.53 -2.41 -9.27
CA ILE A 40 22.61 -1.43 -9.30
C ILE A 40 22.85 -1.05 -10.76
N TYR A 41 22.96 0.25 -11.04
CA TYR A 41 23.26 0.77 -12.36
C TYR A 41 24.62 1.44 -12.43
N PRO A 42 25.33 1.28 -13.57
CA PRO A 42 26.56 2.02 -13.80
C PRO A 42 26.28 3.51 -13.96
N PRO A 43 27.22 4.37 -13.55
CA PRO A 43 27.11 5.79 -13.79
C PRO A 43 27.12 6.07 -15.30
N GLN A 44 26.29 7.01 -15.74
CA GLN A 44 26.17 7.33 -17.17
C GLN A 44 27.39 8.04 -17.73
N GLU A 45 28.13 8.79 -16.95
CA GLU A 45 29.37 9.46 -17.40
C GLU A 45 30.43 9.55 -16.29
N ARG A 46 31.61 9.05 -16.64
CA ARG A 46 32.95 9.36 -16.13
C ARG A 46 33.35 9.15 -14.68
N GLU A 47 32.49 8.98 -13.71
CA GLU A 47 32.94 8.70 -12.36
C GLU A 47 32.41 7.36 -11.84
N HIS A 48 33.30 6.53 -11.37
CA HIS A 48 33.17 5.11 -11.01
C HIS A 48 32.27 4.81 -9.81
N VAL A 49 31.12 5.47 -9.68
CA VAL A 49 30.21 5.23 -8.56
C VAL A 49 28.96 4.48 -9.02
N TRP A 50 28.95 3.20 -8.78
CA TRP A 50 27.79 2.36 -8.95
C TRP A 50 26.75 2.69 -7.88
N ALA A 51 25.55 3.00 -8.26
CA ALA A 51 24.48 3.33 -7.34
C ALA A 51 23.22 2.49 -7.59
N PRO A 52 22.55 2.03 -6.54
CA PRO A 52 21.27 1.35 -6.69
C PRO A 52 20.15 2.36 -6.93
N TYR A 53 19.17 1.99 -7.74
CA TYR A 53 17.85 2.60 -7.70
C TYR A 53 17.15 2.11 -6.43
N GLU A 54 17.42 2.75 -5.31
CA GLU A 54 16.84 2.37 -4.03
C GLU A 54 15.33 2.56 -4.07
N PHE A 55 14.60 1.47 -4.05
CA PHE A 55 13.15 1.46 -3.97
C PHE A 55 12.72 1.46 -2.50
N LYS A 56 11.71 2.21 -2.16
CA LYS A 56 11.00 2.07 -0.90
C LYS A 56 9.51 2.35 -1.08
N TRP A 57 8.71 1.60 -0.37
CA TRP A 57 7.29 1.90 -0.29
C TRP A 57 7.06 3.18 0.53
N VAL A 58 5.95 3.86 0.29
CA VAL A 58 5.56 5.03 1.09
C VAL A 58 5.28 4.62 2.54
N GLU A 59 5.44 5.56 3.46
CA GLU A 59 5.02 5.35 4.85
C GLU A 59 3.52 5.14 4.94
N ASN A 60 3.08 4.35 5.94
CA ASN A 60 1.67 3.99 6.12
C ASN A 60 1.03 3.33 4.86
N LEU A 61 1.80 2.53 4.14
CA LEU A 61 1.45 2.00 2.83
C LEU A 61 0.01 1.48 2.73
N GLY A 62 -0.42 0.60 3.65
CA GLY A 62 -1.75 0.00 3.59
C GLY A 62 -2.88 1.02 3.70
N VAL A 63 -2.67 2.08 4.46
CA VAL A 63 -3.65 3.16 4.64
C VAL A 63 -3.59 4.15 3.47
N GLU A 64 -2.39 4.54 3.06
CA GLU A 64 -2.18 5.44 1.92
C GLU A 64 -2.64 4.82 0.59
N MET A 65 -2.59 3.50 0.47
CA MET A 65 -3.12 2.77 -0.68
C MET A 65 -4.64 2.98 -0.85
N ILE A 66 -5.38 3.17 0.25
CA ILE A 66 -6.82 3.33 0.21
C ILE A 66 -7.18 4.78 -0.10
N LYS A 67 -7.82 5.01 -1.24
CA LYS A 67 -8.43 6.29 -1.57
C LYS A 67 -9.79 6.43 -0.89
N GLU A 68 -10.66 5.43 -1.08
CA GLU A 68 -12.00 5.39 -0.49
C GLU A 68 -12.46 3.94 -0.28
N ILE A 69 -13.18 3.71 0.80
CA ILE A 69 -13.98 2.51 1.05
C ILE A 69 -15.44 2.95 1.16
N GLU A 70 -16.30 2.35 0.34
CA GLU A 70 -17.74 2.57 0.37
C GLU A 70 -18.45 1.31 0.84
N ILE A 71 -19.33 1.45 1.84
CA ILE A 71 -20.14 0.38 2.36
C ILE A 71 -21.59 0.66 2.01
N SER A 72 -22.22 -0.25 1.26
CA SER A 72 -23.56 -0.06 0.75
C SER A 72 -24.44 -1.32 0.93
N VAL A 73 -25.73 -1.09 1.11
CA VAL A 73 -26.76 -2.13 1.21
C VAL A 73 -27.91 -1.81 0.25
N GLY A 74 -28.22 -2.77 -0.62
CA GLY A 74 -29.31 -2.58 -1.58
C GLY A 74 -29.14 -1.36 -2.48
N GLY A 75 -27.90 -0.93 -2.74
CA GLY A 75 -27.58 0.26 -3.52
C GLY A 75 -27.57 1.58 -2.73
N GLN A 76 -27.94 1.56 -1.44
CA GLN A 76 -27.83 2.71 -0.56
C GLN A 76 -26.49 2.71 0.16
N ILE A 77 -25.77 3.82 0.07
CA ILE A 77 -24.50 4.02 0.77
C ILE A 77 -24.78 4.27 2.24
N LEU A 78 -24.14 3.48 3.11
CA LEU A 78 -24.25 3.62 4.57
C LEU A 78 -23.07 4.38 5.16
N GLN A 79 -21.86 4.18 4.65
CA GLN A 79 -20.67 4.86 5.13
C GLN A 79 -19.61 4.93 4.03
N LYS A 80 -18.90 6.07 4.00
CA LYS A 80 -17.67 6.25 3.22
C LYS A 80 -16.51 6.53 4.16
N ILE A 81 -15.35 5.91 3.89
CA ILE A 81 -14.14 6.01 4.71
C ILE A 81 -12.96 6.22 3.78
N SER A 82 -12.14 7.24 4.02
CA SER A 82 -10.87 7.43 3.31
C SER A 82 -9.69 6.88 4.11
N GLY A 83 -8.58 6.58 3.42
CA GLY A 83 -7.33 6.21 4.09
C GLY A 83 -6.84 7.29 5.05
N SER A 84 -6.92 8.56 4.65
CA SER A 84 -6.57 9.70 5.50
C SER A 84 -7.38 9.75 6.79
N TYR A 85 -8.68 9.51 6.72
CA TYR A 85 -9.51 9.41 7.90
C TYR A 85 -9.10 8.26 8.81
N MET A 86 -8.80 7.08 8.22
CA MET A 86 -8.33 5.92 8.98
C MET A 86 -7.04 6.23 9.75
N LYS A 87 -6.09 6.93 9.11
CA LYS A 87 -4.85 7.39 9.73
C LYS A 87 -5.11 8.30 10.95
N CYS A 88 -5.96 9.32 10.78
CA CYS A 88 -6.35 10.22 11.86
C CYS A 88 -7.04 9.49 13.01
N LEU A 89 -7.91 8.52 12.70
CA LEU A 89 -8.64 7.75 13.70
C LEU A 89 -7.70 6.86 14.51
N VAL A 90 -6.74 6.20 13.84
CA VAL A 90 -5.71 5.39 14.50
C VAL A 90 -4.84 6.24 15.43
N GLU A 91 -4.42 7.42 14.98
CA GLU A 91 -3.62 8.33 15.80
C GLU A 91 -4.36 8.83 17.03
N ARG A 92 -5.63 9.09 16.92
CA ARG A 92 -6.47 9.59 18.02
C ARG A 92 -6.88 8.51 19.02
N ASP A 93 -7.34 7.34 18.50
CA ASP A 93 -8.11 6.39 19.30
C ASP A 93 -7.34 5.14 19.71
N PHE A 94 -6.22 4.82 19.03
CA PHE A 94 -5.45 3.63 19.34
C PHE A 94 -4.37 3.91 20.38
N ASN A 95 -4.22 3.02 21.36
CA ASN A 95 -3.09 3.04 22.25
C ASN A 95 -1.82 2.54 21.53
N THR A 96 -0.66 2.67 22.17
CA THR A 96 0.65 2.33 21.59
C THR A 96 0.71 0.89 21.08
N ASP A 97 0.21 -0.08 21.83
CA ASP A 97 0.27 -1.50 21.45
C ASP A 97 -0.60 -1.78 20.25
N LYS A 98 -1.80 -1.21 20.21
CA LYS A 98 -2.72 -1.32 19.08
C LYS A 98 -2.19 -0.61 17.83
N LYS A 99 -1.52 0.54 17.98
CA LYS A 99 -0.82 1.22 16.88
C LYS A 99 0.31 0.37 16.32
N ASN A 100 1.12 -0.22 17.18
CA ASN A 100 2.22 -1.10 16.76
C ASN A 100 1.73 -2.31 15.99
N LEU A 101 0.63 -2.94 16.45
CA LEU A 101 0.00 -4.02 15.73
C LEU A 101 -0.56 -3.56 14.38
N PHE A 102 -1.28 -2.46 14.36
CA PHE A 102 -1.83 -1.85 13.15
C PHE A 102 -0.74 -1.55 12.13
N ASN A 103 0.36 -0.94 12.55
CA ASN A 103 1.51 -0.63 11.70
C ASN A 103 2.11 -1.89 11.07
N LYS A 104 2.28 -2.96 11.84
CA LYS A 104 2.76 -4.25 11.31
C LYS A 104 1.79 -4.85 10.29
N MET A 105 0.49 -4.81 10.57
CA MET A 105 -0.54 -5.37 9.69
C MET A 105 -0.67 -4.59 8.38
N THR A 106 -0.53 -3.27 8.42
CA THR A 106 -0.69 -2.37 7.28
C THR A 106 0.62 -2.05 6.55
N GLY A 107 1.74 -2.63 6.99
CA GLY A 107 3.04 -2.45 6.34
C GLY A 107 3.72 -1.12 6.64
N ASN A 108 3.39 -0.47 7.74
CA ASN A 108 4.12 0.71 8.20
C ASN A 108 5.30 0.30 9.09
N ILE A 109 6.28 -0.37 8.49
CA ILE A 109 7.47 -0.91 9.15
C ILE A 109 8.73 -0.54 8.37
N PRO A 110 9.87 -0.34 9.06
CA PRO A 110 11.11 0.09 8.41
C PRO A 110 11.60 -0.84 7.30
N GLU A 111 11.35 -2.15 7.40
CA GLU A 111 11.73 -3.13 6.37
C GLU A 111 11.11 -2.82 5.00
N ILE A 112 10.02 -2.08 4.95
CA ILE A 112 9.27 -1.73 3.73
C ILE A 112 9.53 -0.28 3.33
N ASN A 113 9.44 0.66 4.27
CA ASN A 113 9.46 2.09 4.00
C ASN A 113 10.81 2.77 4.26
N ASP A 114 11.73 2.10 4.97
CA ASP A 114 13.11 2.56 5.19
C ASP A 114 14.10 1.38 5.27
N PRO A 115 14.21 0.56 4.21
CA PRO A 115 15.03 -0.65 4.21
C PRO A 115 16.52 -0.37 4.44
N ALA A 116 16.99 0.84 4.16
CA ALA A 116 18.39 1.23 4.40
C ALA A 116 18.75 1.29 5.89
N ASN A 117 17.76 1.53 6.77
CA ASN A 117 17.94 1.66 8.21
C ASN A 117 17.22 0.56 9.01
N SER A 118 16.83 -0.54 8.36
CA SER A 118 16.18 -1.68 9.00
C SER A 118 17.13 -2.84 9.23
N GLY A 119 16.76 -3.76 10.14
CA GLY A 119 17.51 -5.00 10.36
C GLY A 119 18.97 -4.79 10.81
N GLY A 120 19.26 -3.73 11.57
CA GLY A 120 20.61 -3.39 12.05
C GLY A 120 21.47 -2.64 11.04
N ARG A 121 20.93 -2.26 9.89
CA ARG A 121 21.62 -1.42 8.91
C ARG A 121 21.54 0.05 9.29
N VAL A 122 22.54 0.82 8.89
CA VAL A 122 22.58 2.28 9.03
C VAL A 122 23.03 2.87 7.69
N ASN A 123 22.12 3.54 7.00
CA ASN A 123 22.36 4.11 5.67
C ASN A 123 22.94 3.10 4.65
N MET A 124 22.56 1.84 4.77
CA MET A 124 22.99 0.75 3.89
C MET A 124 21.78 0.10 3.23
N TYR A 125 21.47 0.53 2.01
CA TYR A 125 20.37 -0.06 1.27
C TYR A 125 20.68 -1.51 0.84
N PRO A 126 19.78 -2.49 1.07
CA PRO A 126 19.96 -3.87 0.65
C PRO A 126 19.72 -4.02 -0.85
N THR A 127 20.77 -3.85 -1.64
CA THR A 127 20.69 -3.99 -3.10
C THR A 127 20.48 -5.43 -3.52
N ALA A 128 19.78 -5.63 -4.64
CA ALA A 128 19.71 -6.96 -5.27
C ALA A 128 21.07 -7.30 -5.92
N TYR A 129 21.73 -8.32 -5.42
CA TYR A 129 23.00 -8.80 -5.96
C TYR A 129 22.97 -10.31 -6.16
N PHE A 130 23.84 -10.83 -7.03
CA PHE A 130 23.98 -12.25 -7.22
C PHE A 130 25.01 -12.81 -6.23
N SER A 131 24.60 -13.83 -5.48
CA SER A 131 25.51 -14.56 -4.62
C SER A 131 26.10 -15.75 -5.38
N GLU A 132 27.42 -15.93 -5.31
CA GLU A 132 28.10 -17.10 -5.92
C GLU A 132 27.61 -18.43 -5.32
N SER A 133 27.18 -18.42 -4.05
CA SER A 133 26.69 -19.61 -3.37
C SER A 133 25.21 -19.91 -3.61
N GLN A 134 24.44 -18.96 -4.11
CA GLN A 134 22.99 -19.08 -4.30
C GLN A 134 22.59 -18.67 -5.71
N ASN A 135 22.89 -19.28 -6.71
CA ASN A 135 22.50 -19.12 -8.13
C ASN A 135 21.35 -18.12 -8.44
N GLY A 136 21.37 -16.91 -7.88
CA GLY A 136 20.36 -15.90 -8.13
C GLY A 136 20.49 -14.62 -7.28
N ALA A 137 19.71 -13.61 -7.64
CA ALA A 137 19.62 -12.36 -6.91
C ALA A 137 18.67 -12.50 -5.70
N GLU A 138 19.03 -11.87 -4.59
CA GLU A 138 18.17 -11.75 -3.42
C GLU A 138 17.32 -10.49 -3.50
N PRO A 139 16.05 -10.52 -3.05
CA PRO A 139 15.21 -9.33 -3.04
C PRO A 139 15.71 -8.31 -2.01
N SER A 140 15.72 -7.04 -2.42
CA SER A 140 16.02 -5.89 -1.55
C SER A 140 14.98 -5.73 -0.46
N ILE A 141 13.71 -5.93 -0.80
CA ILE A 141 12.58 -5.92 0.13
C ILE A 141 11.81 -7.23 -0.10
N LYS A 142 11.62 -8.00 0.96
CA LYS A 142 10.82 -9.23 0.90
C LYS A 142 9.35 -8.90 0.78
N GLY A 143 8.67 -9.55 -0.16
CA GLY A 143 7.21 -9.46 -0.28
C GLY A 143 6.50 -10.01 0.96
N GLN A 144 5.39 -9.40 1.29
CA GLN A 144 4.55 -9.85 2.41
C GLN A 144 3.08 -9.54 2.14
N ARG A 145 2.21 -10.18 2.90
CA ARG A 145 0.78 -9.91 2.85
C ARG A 145 0.42 -8.85 3.88
N LEU A 146 -0.28 -7.81 3.43
CA LEU A 146 -0.87 -6.79 4.30
C LEU A 146 -2.30 -7.21 4.66
N TYR A 147 -2.70 -6.88 5.88
CA TYR A 147 -4.05 -7.04 6.39
C TYR A 147 -4.53 -5.67 6.86
N ILE A 148 -5.31 -5.00 6.03
CA ILE A 148 -5.77 -3.64 6.27
C ILE A 148 -7.16 -3.71 6.88
N PRO A 149 -7.34 -3.39 8.18
CA PRO A 149 -8.66 -3.44 8.80
C PRO A 149 -9.56 -2.34 8.24
N ILE A 150 -10.79 -2.69 7.91
CA ILE A 150 -11.81 -1.70 7.57
C ILE A 150 -12.31 -1.11 8.89
N LEU A 151 -12.02 0.17 9.14
CA LEU A 151 -12.41 0.87 10.37
C LEU A 151 -13.85 1.42 10.26
N ALA A 152 -14.80 0.56 9.88
CA ALA A 152 -16.20 0.86 9.83
C ALA A 152 -16.84 0.72 11.23
N TRP A 153 -18.05 1.27 11.40
CA TRP A 153 -18.76 1.22 12.70
C TRP A 153 -18.90 -0.19 13.26
N PHE A 154 -19.17 -1.19 12.40
CA PHE A 154 -19.43 -2.58 12.81
C PHE A 154 -18.16 -3.36 13.18
N SER A 155 -17.00 -2.91 12.74
CA SER A 155 -15.71 -3.55 13.04
C SER A 155 -14.97 -2.92 14.23
N MET A 156 -15.45 -1.79 14.72
CA MET A 156 -14.81 -1.08 15.84
C MET A 156 -15.12 -1.69 17.21
N ASN A 157 -16.29 -2.32 17.34
CA ASN A 157 -16.75 -2.93 18.57
C ASN A 157 -17.69 -4.10 18.25
N SER A 158 -17.53 -5.23 18.93
CA SER A 158 -18.37 -6.42 18.75
C SER A 158 -19.87 -6.18 19.00
N LYS A 159 -20.20 -5.22 19.88
CA LYS A 159 -21.59 -4.81 20.13
C LYS A 159 -22.24 -4.07 18.97
N MET A 160 -21.46 -3.60 18.02
CA MET A 160 -21.89 -2.89 16.82
C MET A 160 -21.87 -3.78 15.57
N ALA A 161 -21.68 -5.09 15.74
CA ALA A 161 -21.63 -6.05 14.64
C ALA A 161 -22.80 -5.87 13.67
N PHE A 162 -22.51 -5.99 12.37
CA PHE A 162 -23.52 -5.77 11.33
C PHE A 162 -24.47 -6.98 11.25
N PRO A 163 -25.81 -6.78 11.40
CA PRO A 163 -26.77 -7.89 11.45
C PRO A 163 -27.13 -8.36 10.03
N LEU A 164 -26.33 -9.29 9.51
CA LEU A 164 -26.62 -9.92 8.21
C LEU A 164 -27.96 -10.64 8.20
N VAL A 165 -28.39 -11.15 9.35
CA VAL A 165 -29.70 -11.82 9.52
C VAL A 165 -30.88 -10.91 9.18
N SER A 166 -30.73 -9.60 9.37
CA SER A 166 -31.76 -8.60 9.03
C SER A 166 -31.83 -8.25 7.53
N LEU A 167 -30.85 -8.68 6.74
CA LEU A 167 -30.84 -8.46 5.30
C LEU A 167 -31.64 -9.57 4.57
N GLN A 168 -32.96 -9.39 4.41
CA GLN A 168 -33.80 -10.39 3.77
C GLN A 168 -33.54 -10.53 2.26
N TYR A 169 -33.55 -9.42 1.55
CA TYR A 169 -33.43 -9.36 0.08
C TYR A 169 -32.31 -8.47 -0.41
N ASN A 170 -31.67 -7.75 0.49
CA ASN A 170 -30.60 -6.81 0.16
C ASN A 170 -29.22 -7.47 0.36
N GLU A 171 -28.25 -7.01 -0.39
CA GLU A 171 -26.89 -7.48 -0.35
C GLU A 171 -25.99 -6.39 0.24
N LEU A 172 -25.08 -6.78 1.13
CA LEU A 172 -24.03 -5.91 1.63
C LEU A 172 -22.85 -5.93 0.65
N HIS A 173 -22.46 -4.77 0.19
CA HIS A 173 -21.29 -4.57 -0.65
C HIS A 173 -20.26 -3.67 0.05
N VAL A 174 -19.00 -4.01 -0.17
CA VAL A 174 -17.85 -3.18 0.19
C VAL A 174 -17.11 -2.89 -1.11
N GLU A 175 -17.09 -1.63 -1.52
CA GLU A 175 -16.35 -1.17 -2.69
C GLU A 175 -15.11 -0.42 -2.22
N ILE A 176 -13.96 -0.71 -2.83
CA ILE A 176 -12.69 -0.14 -2.43
C ILE A 176 -12.02 0.45 -3.66
N THR A 177 -11.69 1.71 -3.56
CA THR A 177 -10.87 2.42 -4.53
C THR A 177 -9.46 2.53 -3.99
N LEU A 178 -8.50 1.94 -4.70
CA LEU A 178 -7.09 2.01 -4.37
C LEU A 178 -6.36 3.00 -5.28
N ARG A 179 -5.40 3.73 -4.71
CA ARG A 179 -4.55 4.67 -5.46
C ARG A 179 -3.68 3.95 -6.48
N PRO A 180 -3.27 4.63 -7.55
CA PRO A 180 -2.38 4.06 -8.56
C PRO A 180 -1.01 3.70 -7.99
N VAL A 181 -0.37 2.69 -8.57
CA VAL A 181 0.89 2.14 -8.05
C VAL A 181 2.01 3.18 -8.01
N ASN A 182 2.07 4.10 -8.98
CA ASN A 182 3.09 5.14 -9.02
C ASN A 182 3.06 6.13 -7.83
N GLU A 183 1.95 6.17 -7.08
CA GLU A 183 1.84 6.97 -5.86
C GLU A 183 2.26 6.22 -4.60
N LEU A 184 2.46 4.89 -4.68
CA LEU A 184 2.67 4.01 -3.53
C LEU A 184 4.15 3.73 -3.23
N PHE A 185 5.07 4.16 -4.08
CA PHE A 185 6.50 3.98 -3.85
C PHE A 185 7.31 5.15 -4.37
N VAL A 186 8.51 5.25 -3.87
CA VAL A 186 9.51 6.20 -4.35
C VAL A 186 10.81 5.48 -4.68
N ILE A 187 11.58 6.04 -5.57
CA ILE A 187 12.89 5.55 -5.96
C ILE A 187 13.93 6.65 -5.80
N ARG A 188 15.17 6.29 -5.50
CA ARG A 188 16.26 7.25 -5.48
C ARG A 188 16.68 7.57 -6.92
N ASP A 189 16.58 8.84 -7.31
CA ASP A 189 17.00 9.31 -8.63
C ASP A 189 18.54 9.40 -8.66
N ILE A 190 19.16 8.47 -9.37
CA ILE A 190 20.60 8.44 -9.56
C ILE A 190 21.05 9.09 -10.89
N GLU A 191 20.11 9.48 -11.75
CA GLU A 191 20.43 10.10 -13.05
C GLU A 191 20.78 11.57 -12.92
N LYS A 192 20.23 12.25 -11.92
CA LYS A 192 20.44 13.69 -11.68
C LYS A 192 21.53 14.00 -10.66
N VAL A 193 22.50 13.13 -10.54
CA VAL A 193 23.67 13.46 -9.70
C VAL A 193 24.47 14.54 -10.42
N GLY A 194 24.42 15.76 -9.88
CA GLY A 194 25.21 16.86 -10.42
C GLY A 194 26.69 16.53 -10.40
N THR A 195 27.40 16.97 -11.40
CA THR A 195 28.84 16.72 -11.65
C THR A 195 29.77 17.20 -10.52
N ASP A 196 29.27 17.94 -9.55
CA ASP A 196 30.06 18.61 -8.50
C ASP A 196 30.06 17.92 -7.14
N ILE A 197 29.26 16.90 -6.94
CA ILE A 197 29.20 16.20 -5.65
C ILE A 197 29.91 14.87 -5.78
N ARG A 198 31.21 14.87 -5.44
CA ARG A 198 31.91 13.61 -5.16
C ARG A 198 31.23 12.97 -3.93
N PRO A 199 30.56 11.82 -4.06
CA PRO A 199 29.98 11.19 -2.90
C PRO A 199 31.12 10.83 -1.95
N THR A 200 31.06 11.34 -0.74
CA THR A 200 31.86 10.83 0.34
C THR A 200 31.49 9.35 0.49
N ARG A 201 32.47 8.48 0.61
CA ARG A 201 32.27 7.03 0.70
C ARG A 201 31.13 6.74 1.71
N GLY A 202 30.01 6.18 1.23
CA GLY A 202 28.83 5.89 2.04
C GLY A 202 27.74 6.97 2.08
N ALA A 203 27.91 8.11 1.41
CA ALA A 203 26.83 9.09 1.29
C ALA A 203 25.81 8.68 0.22
N PRO A 204 24.50 8.76 0.49
CA PRO A 204 23.48 8.46 -0.50
C PRO A 204 23.51 9.50 -1.64
N ILE A 205 23.42 9.04 -2.88
CA ILE A 205 23.43 9.85 -4.10
C ILE A 205 22.00 10.06 -4.56
N GLY A 206 21.62 11.32 -4.83
CA GLY A 206 20.30 11.68 -5.33
C GLY A 206 19.20 11.72 -4.29
N ASN A 207 18.07 12.27 -4.67
CA ASN A 207 16.87 12.36 -3.83
C ASN A 207 15.88 11.26 -4.16
N TYR A 208 15.02 10.91 -3.20
CA TYR A 208 13.86 10.09 -3.49
C TYR A 208 12.82 10.88 -4.28
N ILE A 209 12.38 10.31 -5.37
CA ILE A 209 11.38 10.88 -6.27
C ILE A 209 10.25 9.88 -6.51
N GLN A 210 9.10 10.40 -6.87
CA GLN A 210 8.02 9.60 -7.41
C GLN A 210 8.42 9.05 -8.79
N PRO A 211 8.15 7.77 -9.11
CA PRO A 211 8.56 7.19 -10.38
C PRO A 211 7.84 7.84 -11.56
N ASN A 212 8.59 8.15 -12.60
CA ASN A 212 8.05 8.59 -13.86
C ASN A 212 8.01 7.42 -14.85
N PHE A 213 6.85 6.85 -15.10
CA PHE A 213 6.72 5.68 -16.00
C PHE A 213 6.93 6.00 -17.49
N ASN A 214 7.19 7.25 -17.86
CA ASN A 214 7.74 7.58 -19.19
C ASN A 214 9.24 7.29 -19.26
N ASN A 215 9.92 7.21 -18.10
CA ASN A 215 11.30 6.80 -18.04
C ASN A 215 11.38 5.27 -17.95
N GLN A 216 12.13 4.67 -18.85
CA GLN A 216 12.30 3.22 -18.92
C GLN A 216 12.94 2.62 -17.66
N LEU A 217 13.83 3.37 -17.01
CA LEU A 217 14.51 2.93 -15.79
C LEU A 217 13.60 2.97 -14.56
N HIS A 218 12.49 3.71 -14.61
CA HIS A 218 11.51 3.81 -13.52
C HIS A 218 10.36 2.80 -13.63
N GLN A 219 10.37 1.94 -14.65
CA GLN A 219 9.29 0.98 -14.89
C GLN A 219 9.16 -0.02 -13.76
N PHE A 220 7.93 -0.24 -13.28
CA PHE A 220 7.68 -1.09 -12.12
C PHE A 220 8.13 -2.54 -12.32
N TYR A 221 8.02 -3.08 -13.54
CA TYR A 221 8.44 -4.46 -13.84
C TYR A 221 9.92 -4.72 -13.53
N ARG A 222 10.77 -3.68 -13.50
CA ARG A 222 12.20 -3.80 -13.19
C ARG A 222 12.47 -4.10 -11.71
N PHE A 223 11.51 -3.75 -10.87
CA PHE A 223 11.62 -3.92 -9.42
C PHE A 223 10.91 -5.17 -8.89
N ILE A 224 9.97 -5.75 -9.64
CA ILE A 224 9.16 -6.90 -9.19
C ILE A 224 9.65 -8.26 -9.70
N GLN A 225 10.83 -8.30 -10.28
CA GLN A 225 11.49 -9.52 -10.73
C GLN A 225 13.00 -9.39 -10.53
N PRO A 226 13.72 -10.51 -10.40
CA PRO A 226 15.17 -10.48 -10.32
C PRO A 226 15.77 -9.77 -11.54
N PRO A 227 16.79 -8.93 -11.36
CA PRO A 227 17.51 -8.36 -12.49
C PRO A 227 18.14 -9.48 -13.34
N PRO A 228 18.29 -9.29 -14.63
CA PRO A 228 18.98 -10.25 -15.50
C PRO A 228 20.37 -10.58 -14.96
N ASN A 229 20.76 -11.85 -15.02
CA ASN A 229 22.10 -12.26 -14.59
C ASN A 229 23.16 -11.62 -15.51
N PRO A 230 24.08 -10.82 -14.99
CA PRO A 230 25.08 -10.17 -15.81
C PRO A 230 26.11 -11.12 -16.43
N THR A 231 26.21 -12.37 -15.99
CA THR A 231 27.31 -13.25 -16.40
C THR A 231 26.85 -14.60 -16.91
N THR A 232 26.84 -14.76 -18.20
CA THR A 232 27.02 -16.07 -18.85
C THR A 232 28.43 -16.24 -19.39
N ASP A 233 29.24 -15.17 -19.40
CA ASP A 233 30.62 -15.20 -19.91
C ASP A 233 31.61 -15.02 -18.75
N PRO A 234 32.44 -16.04 -18.43
CA PRO A 234 33.45 -15.96 -17.39
C PRO A 234 34.55 -14.93 -17.66
N ASN A 235 34.65 -14.42 -18.89
CA ASN A 235 35.61 -13.38 -19.27
C ASN A 235 34.96 -11.97 -19.30
N SER A 236 33.64 -11.83 -19.13
CA SER A 236 33.04 -10.55 -19.06
C SER A 236 33.25 -9.94 -17.68
N THR A 237 33.89 -8.79 -17.64
CA THR A 237 33.89 -8.00 -16.40
C THR A 237 32.44 -7.65 -16.06
N LEU A 238 32.05 -7.76 -14.80
CA LEU A 238 30.71 -7.43 -14.27
C LEU A 238 30.16 -6.11 -14.86
N TYR A 239 31.04 -5.23 -15.23
CA TYR A 239 30.81 -3.90 -15.77
C TYR A 239 30.30 -3.84 -17.22
N THR A 240 30.73 -4.73 -18.09
CA THR A 240 30.27 -4.74 -19.48
C THR A 240 28.86 -5.31 -19.62
N SER A 241 28.53 -6.30 -18.82
CA SER A 241 27.22 -6.92 -18.86
C SER A 241 26.14 -6.14 -18.10
N LEU A 242 26.51 -5.31 -17.13
CA LEU A 242 25.56 -4.40 -16.47
C LEU A 242 25.04 -3.28 -17.40
N ARG A 243 25.80 -2.91 -18.41
CA ARG A 243 25.33 -2.02 -19.48
C ARG A 243 24.15 -2.62 -20.25
N ASP A 244 24.15 -3.92 -20.39
CA ASP A 244 23.11 -4.68 -21.09
C ASP A 244 21.86 -4.86 -20.21
N ILE A 245 21.99 -4.86 -18.88
CA ILE A 245 20.87 -4.94 -17.93
C ILE A 245 19.93 -3.73 -18.04
N ILE A 246 20.41 -2.60 -18.52
CA ILE A 246 19.61 -1.40 -18.76
C ILE A 246 18.61 -1.63 -19.91
N GLN A 247 18.90 -2.53 -20.83
CA GLN A 247 18.03 -2.82 -21.96
C GLN A 247 16.76 -3.56 -21.51
N PRO A 248 15.56 -3.18 -22.01
CA PRO A 248 14.31 -3.84 -21.66
C PRO A 248 14.30 -5.32 -22.03
N ASP A 249 14.95 -5.68 -23.12
CA ASP A 249 14.94 -7.02 -23.72
C ASP A 249 15.52 -8.11 -22.84
N TYR A 250 16.30 -7.74 -21.83
CA TYR A 250 16.88 -8.69 -20.87
C TYR A 250 15.96 -9.06 -19.72
N TYR A 251 14.87 -8.32 -19.49
CA TYR A 251 13.86 -8.69 -18.50
C TYR A 251 12.84 -9.66 -19.08
N ILE A 252 12.59 -10.76 -18.37
CA ILE A 252 11.64 -11.80 -18.80
C ILE A 252 10.23 -11.24 -18.93
N GLN A 253 9.82 -10.39 -17.98
CA GLN A 253 8.56 -9.68 -18.03
C GLN A 253 8.82 -8.20 -18.26
N GLN A 254 8.17 -7.66 -19.29
CA GLN A 254 8.26 -6.23 -19.63
C GLN A 254 6.91 -5.50 -19.40
N ARG A 255 6.00 -6.15 -18.69
CA ARG A 255 4.68 -5.58 -18.39
C ARG A 255 4.62 -5.10 -16.95
N ASN A 256 4.21 -3.87 -16.74
CA ASN A 256 3.87 -3.35 -15.44
C ASN A 256 2.54 -3.97 -15.00
N ASN A 257 2.60 -5.09 -14.32
CA ASN A 257 1.43 -5.78 -13.79
C ASN A 257 1.73 -6.28 -12.38
N TRP A 258 1.00 -5.74 -11.43
CA TRP A 258 1.04 -6.21 -10.05
C TRP A 258 -0.24 -6.96 -9.72
N ALA A 259 -0.16 -8.28 -9.75
CA ALA A 259 -1.22 -9.18 -9.26
C ALA A 259 -1.18 -9.20 -7.73
N ALA A 260 -1.86 -8.26 -7.10
CA ALA A 260 -1.80 -8.02 -5.66
C ALA A 260 -2.64 -9.00 -4.83
N ASP A 261 -3.31 -9.97 -5.43
CA ASP A 261 -4.19 -10.96 -4.77
C ASP A 261 -5.17 -10.29 -3.77
N ILE A 262 -5.86 -9.24 -4.25
CA ILE A 262 -6.73 -8.44 -3.40
C ILE A 262 -8.01 -9.21 -3.08
N HIS A 263 -8.24 -9.45 -1.80
CA HIS A 263 -9.44 -10.11 -1.30
C HIS A 263 -9.84 -9.60 0.09
N ALA A 264 -11.09 -9.85 0.48
CA ALA A 264 -11.60 -9.51 1.79
C ALA A 264 -11.62 -10.77 2.69
N ILE A 265 -11.24 -10.61 3.95
CA ILE A 265 -11.39 -11.60 5.02
C ILE A 265 -12.30 -10.98 6.07
N ALA A 266 -13.26 -11.74 6.55
CA ALA A 266 -14.20 -11.27 7.55
C ALA A 266 -14.45 -12.30 8.65
N THR A 267 -14.68 -11.81 9.85
CA THR A 267 -15.10 -12.60 11.00
C THR A 267 -16.62 -12.57 11.11
N TYR A 268 -17.23 -13.73 11.26
CA TYR A 268 -18.65 -13.90 11.39
C TYR A 268 -18.99 -14.47 12.77
N ALA A 269 -20.17 -14.13 13.28
CA ALA A 269 -20.71 -14.74 14.49
C ALA A 269 -22.09 -15.33 14.21
N PHE A 270 -22.35 -16.47 14.87
CA PHE A 270 -23.64 -17.14 14.85
C PHE A 270 -24.43 -16.77 16.12
N LEU A 271 -25.70 -16.59 15.96
CA LEU A 271 -26.65 -16.31 17.03
C LEU A 271 -27.43 -17.57 17.40
N SER A 272 -27.99 -17.61 18.59
CA SER A 272 -29.00 -18.59 18.95
C SER A 272 -30.32 -18.34 18.21
N ASP A 273 -31.15 -19.35 18.07
CA ASP A 273 -32.47 -19.24 17.42
C ASP A 273 -33.36 -18.15 18.06
N GLU A 274 -33.22 -17.96 19.36
CA GLU A 274 -33.96 -16.90 20.09
C GLU A 274 -33.47 -15.51 19.76
N GLU A 275 -32.14 -15.34 19.66
CA GLU A 275 -31.54 -14.08 19.27
C GLU A 275 -31.86 -13.74 17.82
N VAL A 276 -31.77 -14.70 16.89
CA VAL A 276 -32.16 -14.54 15.49
C VAL A 276 -33.60 -14.02 15.39
N LYS A 277 -34.53 -14.58 16.12
CA LYS A 277 -35.93 -14.12 16.17
C LYS A 277 -36.05 -12.72 16.72
N ALA A 278 -35.30 -12.39 17.78
CA ALA A 278 -35.29 -11.04 18.35
C ALA A 278 -34.76 -10.01 17.33
N PHE A 279 -33.66 -10.30 16.62
CA PHE A 279 -33.13 -9.43 15.56
C PHE A 279 -34.10 -9.27 14.39
N ALA A 280 -34.84 -10.33 14.02
CA ALA A 280 -35.80 -10.27 12.91
C ALA A 280 -37.08 -9.46 13.26
N LEU A 281 -37.47 -9.40 14.53
CA LEU A 281 -38.69 -8.74 14.98
C LEU A 281 -38.47 -7.29 15.39
N GLN A 282 -37.27 -6.89 15.75
CA GLN A 282 -36.96 -5.55 16.25
C GLN A 282 -36.24 -4.70 15.19
N PRO A 283 -36.63 -3.43 15.03
CA PRO A 283 -35.89 -2.52 14.17
C PRO A 283 -34.47 -2.30 14.72
N GLN A 284 -33.48 -2.44 13.87
CA GLN A 284 -32.09 -2.23 14.22
C GLN A 284 -31.70 -0.78 13.96
N ASN A 285 -31.23 -0.08 15.00
CA ASN A 285 -30.78 1.30 14.90
C ASN A 285 -29.29 1.39 15.23
N TYR A 286 -28.50 1.88 14.30
CA TYR A 286 -27.06 2.08 14.46
C TYR A 286 -26.71 3.57 14.32
N LEU A 287 -25.87 4.07 15.22
CA LEU A 287 -25.30 5.39 15.09
C LEU A 287 -24.02 5.29 14.26
N ILE A 288 -24.07 5.80 13.05
CA ILE A 288 -22.94 5.79 12.12
C ILE A 288 -22.36 7.21 12.04
N LYS A 289 -21.03 7.32 12.14
CA LYS A 289 -20.33 8.58 11.89
C LYS A 289 -20.10 8.73 10.39
N GLU A 290 -20.69 9.77 9.81
CA GLU A 290 -20.36 10.21 8.46
C GLU A 290 -19.08 11.02 8.46
N VAL A 291 -18.28 10.84 7.41
CA VAL A 291 -17.00 11.52 7.24
C VAL A 291 -17.09 12.47 6.05
N TYR A 292 -16.91 13.75 6.32
CA TYR A 292 -16.80 14.77 5.28
C TYR A 292 -15.34 15.20 5.18
N GLN A 293 -14.74 15.01 4.02
CA GLN A 293 -13.36 15.39 3.77
C GLN A 293 -13.31 16.51 2.74
N THR A 294 -12.61 17.59 3.06
CA THR A 294 -12.35 18.70 2.16
C THR A 294 -10.84 18.91 2.04
N GLU A 295 -10.32 18.92 0.83
CA GLU A 295 -8.91 19.10 0.56
C GLU A 295 -8.64 20.52 0.08
N TYR A 296 -7.69 21.20 0.70
CA TYR A 296 -7.19 22.50 0.29
C TYR A 296 -5.72 22.39 -0.10
N LYS A 297 -5.45 22.60 -1.39
CA LYS A 297 -4.08 22.50 -1.94
C LYS A 297 -3.40 23.86 -1.97
N ASN A 298 -2.09 23.86 -1.85
CA ASN A 298 -1.23 25.06 -1.99
C ASN A 298 -1.60 26.21 -1.02
N VAL A 299 -1.97 25.86 0.21
CA VAL A 299 -2.25 26.86 1.24
C VAL A 299 -0.94 27.51 1.68
N VAL A 300 -0.80 28.82 1.41
CA VAL A 300 0.34 29.64 1.83
C VAL A 300 -0.20 30.79 2.68
N GLY A 301 0.34 30.94 3.90
CA GLY A 301 -0.10 31.96 4.86
C GLY A 301 -1.44 31.66 5.50
N THR A 302 -2.14 32.72 5.95
CA THR A 302 -3.44 32.61 6.63
C THR A 302 -4.58 32.58 5.61
N GLN A 303 -5.37 31.51 5.60
CA GLN A 303 -6.57 31.40 4.76
C GLN A 303 -7.80 31.09 5.60
N LYS A 304 -8.95 31.62 5.16
CA LYS A 304 -10.26 31.19 5.66
C LYS A 304 -10.75 30.06 4.79
N VAL A 305 -11.02 28.90 5.40
CA VAL A 305 -11.60 27.75 4.73
C VAL A 305 -13.04 27.57 5.16
N LYS A 306 -13.92 27.28 4.20
CA LYS A 306 -15.32 26.97 4.49
C LYS A 306 -15.43 25.47 4.70
N LEU A 307 -15.89 25.08 5.88
CA LEU A 307 -16.17 23.69 6.21
C LEU A 307 -17.68 23.45 6.06
N GLU A 308 -18.04 22.52 5.19
CA GLU A 308 -19.43 22.13 5.00
C GLU A 308 -19.74 20.90 5.85
N THR A 309 -20.82 20.96 6.62
CA THR A 309 -21.25 19.89 7.51
C THR A 309 -22.70 19.58 7.28
N GLY A 310 -23.05 18.30 7.22
CA GLY A 310 -24.41 17.83 7.00
C GLY A 310 -25.24 17.62 8.26
N GLY A 311 -24.72 17.95 9.46
CA GLY A 311 -25.43 17.70 10.72
C GLY A 311 -24.61 18.09 11.94
N MET A 312 -24.87 17.45 13.08
CA MET A 312 -24.09 17.64 14.29
C MET A 312 -22.67 17.11 14.14
N VAL A 313 -21.68 17.96 14.35
CA VAL A 313 -20.27 17.63 14.26
C VAL A 313 -19.78 17.08 15.59
N SER A 314 -19.24 15.85 15.58
CA SER A 314 -18.63 15.25 16.76
C SER A 314 -17.15 15.58 16.90
N ASN A 315 -16.43 15.69 15.78
CA ASN A 315 -14.98 15.96 15.77
C ASN A 315 -14.55 16.67 14.50
N TRP A 316 -13.49 17.46 14.62
CA TRP A 316 -12.71 18.00 13.52
C TRP A 316 -11.32 17.38 13.55
N MET A 317 -10.81 16.99 12.40
CA MET A 317 -9.43 16.50 12.23
C MET A 317 -8.82 17.18 11.02
N TRP A 318 -7.57 17.60 11.14
CA TRP A 318 -6.76 18.14 10.04
C TRP A 318 -5.33 17.61 10.15
N TYR A 319 -4.65 17.52 9.04
CA TYR A 319 -3.29 17.00 8.93
C TYR A 319 -2.56 17.68 7.75
#